data_7bc16df42b11e23281b83a07a816e34f
#
_entry.id   7bc16df42b11e23281b83a07a816e34f
#
_cell.length_a   1.000
_cell.length_b   1.000
_cell.length_c   1.000
_cell.angle_alpha   90.00
_cell.angle_beta   90.00
_cell.angle_gamma   90.00
#
_symmetry.space_group_name_H-M   'P 1'
#
loop_
_entity.id
_entity.type
_entity.pdbx_description
1 polymer ?
#
loop_
_entity_poly.entity_id
_entity_poly.type
_entity_poly.pdbx_seq_one_letter_code
_entity_poly.pdbx_strand_id
1 'polypeptide(L)'
;MINNFDKFSIYKKNNSNDIKNAFNKKKIFETDFVPGWCMYLNMMDIKKVNYFDKKFFFYFEDADLCKRLKNLNKKLFVLSNIKIKHVFGTSVDIKDRHKLYLSTNWHIYWSSFYYHRKHYGFLASFKIHFSKLLRFFFMKNIYFFTNNNKLYDLYKARLNGLIYQIFDKSSFSGLILK
;
A
#
# COMPACT_ATOMS: atom_id res chain seq x y z
N MET A 1 11.00 8.43 14.37
CA MET A 1 10.40 8.89 13.07
C MET A 1 9.91 7.73 12.19
N ILE A 2 9.33 6.68 12.73
CA ILE A 2 8.91 5.46 11.98
C ILE A 2 7.38 5.41 11.78
N ASN A 3 6.63 6.37 12.32
CA ASN A 3 5.16 6.29 12.48
C ASN A 3 4.31 6.97 11.38
N ASN A 4 4.85 7.27 10.20
CA ASN A 4 4.04 7.99 9.20
C ASN A 4 3.15 7.09 8.33
N PHE A 5 3.34 5.77 8.33
CA PHE A 5 2.45 4.84 7.61
C PHE A 5 1.29 4.32 8.47
N ASP A 6 1.45 4.25 9.78
CA ASP A 6 0.30 4.08 10.68
C ASP A 6 -0.63 5.30 10.63
N LYS A 7 -0.10 6.49 10.32
CA LYS A 7 -0.91 7.67 9.98
C LYS A 7 -1.79 7.45 8.74
N PHE A 8 -1.48 6.51 7.84
CA PHE A 8 -2.36 6.21 6.70
C PHE A 8 -3.66 5.50 7.12
N SER A 9 -3.60 4.66 8.15
CA SER A 9 -4.81 4.15 8.81
C SER A 9 -5.46 5.20 9.72
N ILE A 10 -4.68 6.09 10.31
CA ILE A 10 -5.11 7.23 11.12
C ILE A 10 -5.71 8.33 10.23
N TYR A 11 -5.23 8.54 9.01
CA TYR A 11 -5.82 9.44 8.03
C TYR A 11 -7.28 9.07 7.73
N LYS A 12 -7.63 7.79 7.85
CA LYS A 12 -9.00 7.32 7.70
C LYS A 12 -9.87 7.54 8.96
N LYS A 13 -9.29 7.75 10.14
CA LYS A 13 -10.05 7.74 11.40
C LYS A 13 -10.13 9.08 12.15
N ASN A 14 -9.08 9.91 12.11
CA ASN A 14 -9.01 11.09 13.00
C ASN A 14 -9.06 12.46 12.30
N ASN A 15 -9.07 12.55 10.97
CA ASN A 15 -8.92 13.82 10.26
C ASN A 15 -9.96 14.08 9.16
N SER A 16 -11.11 13.42 9.18
CA SER A 16 -12.13 13.71 8.15
C SER A 16 -12.64 15.17 8.22
N ASN A 17 -12.66 15.77 9.41
CA ASN A 17 -13.13 17.14 9.60
C ASN A 17 -12.01 18.16 9.36
N ASP A 18 -10.78 17.91 9.81
CA ASP A 18 -9.65 18.82 9.59
C ASP A 18 -9.23 18.85 8.12
N ILE A 19 -9.26 17.70 7.46
CA ILE A 19 -9.05 17.61 6.01
C ILE A 19 -10.18 18.31 5.27
N LYS A 20 -11.44 18.08 5.62
CA LYS A 20 -12.58 18.79 5.03
C LYS A 20 -12.47 20.29 5.21
N ASN A 21 -12.06 20.77 6.39
CA ASN A 21 -11.86 22.18 6.67
C ASN A 21 -10.66 22.78 5.92
N ALA A 22 -9.55 22.03 5.77
CA ALA A 22 -8.41 22.43 4.96
C ALA A 22 -8.75 22.43 3.45
N PHE A 23 -9.53 21.45 2.99
CA PHE A 23 -10.06 21.39 1.62
C PHE A 23 -10.96 22.60 1.29
N ASN A 24 -11.69 23.14 2.25
CA ASN A 24 -12.58 24.27 2.05
C ASN A 24 -11.85 25.63 2.06
N LYS A 25 -10.67 25.73 2.69
CA LYS A 25 -9.94 27.01 2.86
C LYS A 25 -8.77 27.21 1.90
N LYS A 26 -8.09 26.15 1.46
CA LYS A 26 -6.93 26.24 0.55
C LYS A 26 -7.19 25.42 -0.71
N LYS A 27 -7.06 26.03 -1.87
CA LYS A 27 -7.17 25.36 -3.17
C LYS A 27 -5.99 24.41 -3.44
N ILE A 28 -4.83 24.65 -2.83
CA ILE A 28 -3.58 23.87 -2.99
C ILE A 28 -2.96 23.70 -1.61
N PHE A 29 -2.56 22.49 -1.26
CA PHE A 29 -1.81 22.21 -0.02
C PHE A 29 -0.71 21.16 -0.24
N GLU A 30 0.41 21.37 0.45
CA GLU A 30 1.55 20.45 0.44
C GLU A 30 1.22 19.18 1.23
N THR A 31 1.69 18.03 0.75
CA THR A 31 1.46 16.71 1.36
C THR A 31 2.71 15.85 1.29
N ASP A 32 2.74 14.79 2.08
CA ASP A 32 3.80 13.78 2.03
C ASP A 32 3.52 12.65 1.05
N PHE A 33 2.26 12.52 0.62
CA PHE A 33 1.82 11.43 -0.22
C PHE A 33 0.69 11.85 -1.15
N VAL A 34 0.74 11.41 -2.40
CA VAL A 34 -0.32 11.53 -3.39
C VAL A 34 -0.67 10.12 -3.88
N PRO A 35 -1.96 9.71 -3.83
CA PRO A 35 -2.38 8.39 -4.29
C PRO A 35 -2.21 8.23 -5.80
N GLY A 36 -1.81 7.04 -6.24
CA GLY A 36 -1.51 6.71 -7.64
C GLY A 36 -2.69 6.74 -8.60
N TRP A 37 -3.94 6.78 -8.09
CA TRP A 37 -5.14 6.79 -8.93
C TRP A 37 -5.33 8.09 -9.73
N CYS A 38 -4.67 9.19 -9.35
CA CYS A 38 -4.57 10.40 -10.17
C CYS A 38 -3.37 11.25 -9.76
N MET A 39 -2.34 11.24 -10.59
CA MET A 39 -1.11 12.00 -10.41
C MET A 39 -0.80 12.82 -11.66
N TYR A 40 -0.46 14.09 -11.47
CA TYR A 40 0.22 14.90 -12.47
C TYR A 40 1.71 14.95 -12.14
N LEU A 41 2.55 14.46 -13.04
CA LEU A 41 3.96 14.21 -12.76
C LEU A 41 4.86 15.08 -13.66
N ASN A 42 5.85 15.75 -13.05
CA ASN A 42 6.92 16.40 -13.80
C ASN A 42 7.88 15.32 -14.32
N MET A 43 7.92 15.13 -15.64
CA MET A 43 8.73 14.08 -16.27
C MET A 43 10.24 14.23 -16.03
N MET A 44 10.77 15.45 -15.88
CA MET A 44 12.17 15.64 -15.58
C MET A 44 12.53 15.14 -14.17
N ASP A 45 11.66 15.35 -13.20
CA ASP A 45 11.85 14.86 -11.84
C ASP A 45 11.63 13.35 -11.72
N ILE A 46 10.66 12.81 -12.46
CA ILE A 46 10.41 11.36 -12.54
C ILE A 46 11.60 10.60 -13.13
N LYS A 47 12.24 11.14 -14.17
CA LYS A 47 13.48 10.57 -14.73
C LYS A 47 14.60 10.51 -13.69
N LYS A 48 14.76 11.54 -12.86
CA LYS A 48 15.82 11.57 -11.80
C LYS A 48 15.65 10.47 -10.76
N VAL A 49 14.42 10.05 -10.48
CA VAL A 49 14.11 8.94 -9.55
C VAL A 49 13.92 7.61 -10.26
N ASN A 50 14.22 7.52 -11.55
CA ASN A 50 14.10 6.29 -12.35
C ASN A 50 12.69 5.70 -12.35
N TYR A 51 11.66 6.55 -12.52
CA TYR A 51 10.25 6.18 -12.69
C TYR A 51 9.68 5.39 -11.50
N PHE A 52 8.63 4.59 -11.77
CA PHE A 52 8.08 3.64 -10.82
C PHE A 52 9.00 2.42 -10.67
N ASP A 53 9.15 1.92 -9.45
CA ASP A 53 9.91 0.70 -9.20
C ASP A 53 9.12 -0.53 -9.66
N LYS A 54 9.65 -1.21 -10.69
CA LYS A 54 9.02 -2.38 -11.34
C LYS A 54 8.87 -3.59 -10.42
N LYS A 55 9.52 -3.61 -9.25
CA LYS A 55 9.32 -4.68 -8.26
C LYS A 55 7.95 -4.62 -7.60
N PHE A 56 7.33 -3.45 -7.50
CA PHE A 56 5.94 -3.35 -7.07
C PHE A 56 5.01 -3.75 -8.22
N PHE A 57 4.22 -4.80 -8.00
CA PHE A 57 3.14 -5.15 -8.92
C PHE A 57 1.86 -4.39 -8.60
N PHE A 58 1.53 -4.31 -7.28
CA PHE A 58 0.34 -3.64 -6.78
C PHE A 58 0.61 -3.04 -5.41
N TYR A 59 0.14 -1.81 -5.17
CA TYR A 59 0.24 -1.05 -3.92
C TYR A 59 1.65 -0.63 -3.53
N PHE A 60 1.78 0.52 -2.90
CA PHE A 60 3.02 1.14 -2.43
C PHE A 60 3.95 1.66 -3.53
N GLU A 61 3.67 1.45 -4.82
CA GLU A 61 4.42 2.04 -5.92
C GLU A 61 4.35 3.56 -5.91
N ASP A 62 3.18 4.10 -5.59
CA ASP A 62 2.92 5.52 -5.44
C ASP A 62 3.60 6.10 -4.19
N ALA A 63 3.53 5.40 -3.07
CA ALA A 63 4.21 5.77 -1.84
C ALA A 63 5.74 5.76 -1.99
N ASP A 64 6.28 4.76 -2.68
CA ASP A 64 7.70 4.68 -3.01
C ASP A 64 8.14 5.84 -3.90
N LEU A 65 7.36 6.16 -4.93
CA LEU A 65 7.63 7.29 -5.81
C LEU A 65 7.63 8.61 -5.04
N CYS A 66 6.58 8.86 -4.25
CA CYS A 66 6.47 10.05 -3.40
C CYS A 66 7.68 10.18 -2.45
N LYS A 67 8.09 9.09 -1.81
CA LYS A 67 9.24 9.06 -0.91
C LYS A 67 10.54 9.40 -1.62
N ARG A 68 10.77 8.84 -2.83
CA ARG A 68 11.98 9.12 -3.61
C ARG A 68 12.03 10.57 -4.10
N LEU A 69 10.90 11.13 -4.52
CA LEU A 69 10.81 12.55 -4.90
C LEU A 69 11.10 13.47 -3.71
N LYS A 70 10.54 13.16 -2.54
CA LYS A 70 10.83 13.93 -1.31
C LYS A 70 12.28 13.85 -0.89
N ASN A 71 12.94 12.72 -1.08
CA ASN A 71 14.39 12.59 -0.82
C ASN A 71 15.24 13.49 -1.75
N LEU A 72 14.70 13.89 -2.90
CA LEU A 72 15.26 14.91 -3.78
C LEU A 72 14.78 16.34 -3.47
N ASN A 73 14.23 16.57 -2.27
CA ASN A 73 13.64 17.85 -1.85
C ASN A 73 12.52 18.36 -2.78
N LYS A 74 11.82 17.46 -3.48
CA LYS A 74 10.64 17.81 -4.28
C LYS A 74 9.40 17.88 -3.41
N LYS A 75 8.59 18.91 -3.68
CA LYS A 75 7.31 19.11 -2.99
C LYS A 75 6.18 18.43 -3.73
N LEU A 76 5.27 17.84 -2.96
CA LEU A 76 4.06 17.20 -3.46
C LEU A 76 2.86 18.04 -3.04
N PHE A 77 1.92 18.23 -3.96
CA PHE A 77 0.74 19.06 -3.73
C PHE A 77 -0.55 18.32 -4.07
N VAL A 78 -1.59 18.62 -3.32
CA VAL A 78 -2.98 18.22 -3.65
C VAL A 78 -3.76 19.46 -4.05
N LEU A 79 -4.51 19.34 -5.16
CA LEU A 79 -5.43 20.35 -5.67
C LEU A 79 -6.85 20.02 -5.20
N SER A 80 -7.37 20.75 -4.22
CA SER A 80 -8.69 20.46 -3.63
C SER A 80 -9.87 20.95 -4.47
N ASN A 81 -9.63 21.86 -5.40
CA ASN A 81 -10.65 22.39 -6.31
C ASN A 81 -10.93 21.46 -7.52
N ILE A 82 -10.11 20.43 -7.72
CA ILE A 82 -10.32 19.42 -8.77
C ILE A 82 -10.88 18.16 -8.12
N LYS A 83 -12.04 17.72 -8.58
CA LYS A 83 -12.69 16.49 -8.11
C LYS A 83 -12.67 15.44 -9.21
N ILE A 84 -12.15 14.27 -8.91
CA ILE A 84 -12.10 13.14 -9.82
C ILE A 84 -12.91 12.00 -9.21
N LYS A 85 -13.81 11.42 -10.01
CA LYS A 85 -14.55 10.23 -9.61
C LYS A 85 -13.70 9.00 -9.91
N HIS A 86 -13.23 8.35 -8.86
CA HIS A 86 -12.52 7.07 -8.96
C HIS A 86 -13.43 5.94 -8.52
N VAL A 87 -13.71 4.99 -9.42
CA VAL A 87 -14.53 3.81 -9.12
C VAL A 87 -13.59 2.64 -8.81
N PHE A 88 -13.60 2.24 -7.54
CA PHE A 88 -12.70 1.18 -7.06
C PHE A 88 -13.04 -0.18 -7.69
N GLY A 89 -12.01 -0.90 -8.15
CA GLY A 89 -12.15 -2.27 -8.62
C GLY A 89 -12.74 -2.45 -10.02
N THR A 90 -12.85 -1.38 -10.83
CA THR A 90 -13.36 -1.47 -12.21
C THR A 90 -12.27 -1.68 -13.25
N SER A 91 -11.01 -1.55 -12.89
CA SER A 91 -9.86 -1.70 -13.81
C SER A 91 -9.60 -3.16 -14.21
N VAL A 92 -10.26 -4.11 -13.56
CA VAL A 92 -10.11 -5.54 -13.82
C VAL A 92 -11.49 -6.16 -13.91
N ASP A 93 -11.80 -6.74 -15.08
CA ASP A 93 -12.99 -7.56 -15.24
C ASP A 93 -12.77 -8.91 -14.55
N ILE A 94 -13.21 -8.99 -13.30
CA ILE A 94 -13.00 -10.18 -12.48
C ILE A 94 -14.33 -10.82 -12.17
N LYS A 95 -14.51 -12.01 -12.76
CA LYS A 95 -15.63 -12.90 -12.46
C LYS A 95 -15.65 -13.37 -11.01
N ASP A 96 -14.48 -13.41 -10.36
CA ASP A 96 -14.33 -13.87 -8.98
C ASP A 96 -13.82 -12.74 -8.06
N ARG A 97 -14.76 -12.03 -7.44
CA ARG A 97 -14.45 -10.97 -6.47
C ARG A 97 -13.70 -11.48 -5.24
N HIS A 98 -13.86 -12.74 -4.88
CA HIS A 98 -13.17 -13.32 -3.72
C HIS A 98 -11.67 -13.48 -4.03
N LYS A 99 -11.33 -14.01 -5.20
CA LYS A 99 -9.93 -14.12 -5.64
C LYS A 99 -9.26 -12.75 -5.71
N LEU A 100 -9.96 -11.74 -6.26
CA LEU A 100 -9.44 -10.37 -6.27
C LEU A 100 -9.14 -9.87 -4.85
N TYR A 101 -10.04 -10.09 -3.91
CA TYR A 101 -9.87 -9.68 -2.52
C TYR A 101 -8.66 -10.35 -1.86
N LEU A 102 -8.46 -11.66 -2.10
CA LEU A 102 -7.30 -12.40 -1.59
C LEU A 102 -6.00 -11.90 -2.23
N SER A 103 -5.98 -11.72 -3.55
CA SER A 103 -4.83 -11.18 -4.29
C SER A 103 -4.46 -9.78 -3.81
N THR A 104 -5.44 -8.90 -3.64
CA THR A 104 -5.25 -7.56 -3.06
C THR A 104 -4.57 -7.62 -1.69
N ASN A 105 -5.07 -8.47 -0.79
CA ASN A 105 -4.49 -8.61 0.55
C ASN A 105 -3.08 -9.17 0.52
N TRP A 106 -2.80 -10.13 -0.36
CA TRP A 106 -1.46 -10.67 -0.55
C TRP A 106 -0.48 -9.57 -0.98
N HIS A 107 -0.83 -8.81 -2.02
CA HIS A 107 0.02 -7.75 -2.57
C HIS A 107 0.23 -6.59 -1.59
N ILE A 108 -0.79 -6.16 -0.85
CA ILE A 108 -0.65 -5.13 0.18
C ILE A 108 0.45 -5.48 1.18
N TYR A 109 0.49 -6.73 1.68
CA TYR A 109 1.46 -7.12 2.69
C TYR A 109 2.84 -7.40 2.11
N TRP A 110 2.91 -7.96 0.89
CA TRP A 110 4.17 -8.09 0.16
C TRP A 110 4.80 -6.72 -0.08
N SER A 111 4.05 -5.80 -0.67
CA SER A 111 4.51 -4.46 -1.04
C SER A 111 4.83 -3.60 0.19
N SER A 112 4.04 -3.73 1.27
CA SER A 112 4.32 -3.04 2.53
C SER A 112 5.68 -3.47 3.11
N PHE A 113 5.96 -4.77 3.15
CA PHE A 113 7.24 -5.26 3.64
C PHE A 113 8.39 -4.79 2.74
N TYR A 114 8.25 -4.91 1.41
CA TYR A 114 9.24 -4.46 0.44
C TYR A 114 9.52 -2.95 0.55
N TYR A 115 8.48 -2.12 0.68
CA TYR A 115 8.64 -0.68 0.88
C TYR A 115 9.49 -0.35 2.11
N HIS A 116 9.18 -0.94 3.26
CA HIS A 116 9.95 -0.70 4.47
C HIS A 116 11.37 -1.24 4.37
N ARG A 117 11.55 -2.42 3.77
CA ARG A 117 12.87 -3.00 3.51
C ARG A 117 13.73 -2.10 2.62
N LYS A 118 13.15 -1.57 1.55
CA LYS A 118 13.83 -0.67 0.60
C LYS A 118 14.28 0.63 1.25
N HIS A 119 13.42 1.24 2.06
CA HIS A 119 13.67 2.57 2.61
C HIS A 119 14.33 2.58 3.99
N TYR A 120 14.20 1.52 4.76
CA TYR A 120 14.66 1.48 6.16
C TYR A 120 15.49 0.23 6.51
N GLY A 121 15.69 -0.65 5.54
CA GLY A 121 16.43 -1.89 5.72
C GLY A 121 15.58 -3.06 6.24
N PHE A 122 16.17 -4.28 6.12
CA PHE A 122 15.47 -5.53 6.44
C PHE A 122 15.01 -5.60 7.91
N LEU A 123 15.91 -5.27 8.86
CA LEU A 123 15.61 -5.38 10.29
C LEU A 123 14.48 -4.43 10.71
N ALA A 124 14.45 -3.21 10.18
CA ALA A 124 13.37 -2.27 10.44
C ALA A 124 12.05 -2.78 9.89
N SER A 125 12.05 -3.27 8.63
CA SER A 125 10.87 -3.87 8.02
C SER A 125 10.36 -5.07 8.83
N PHE A 126 11.26 -5.96 9.26
CA PHE A 126 10.91 -7.13 10.05
C PHE A 126 10.27 -6.74 11.39
N LYS A 127 10.86 -5.77 12.11
CA LYS A 127 10.28 -5.26 13.38
C LYS A 127 8.87 -4.70 13.18
N ILE A 128 8.65 -3.92 12.11
CA ILE A 128 7.33 -3.32 11.80
C ILE A 128 6.27 -4.39 11.53
N HIS A 129 6.66 -5.50 10.89
CA HIS A 129 5.72 -6.54 10.46
C HIS A 129 5.66 -7.75 11.39
N PHE A 130 6.51 -7.84 12.41
CA PHE A 130 6.60 -9.01 13.29
C PHE A 130 5.28 -9.33 14.00
N SER A 131 4.65 -8.33 14.60
CA SER A 131 3.35 -8.51 15.25
C SER A 131 2.26 -8.98 14.28
N LYS A 132 2.29 -8.48 13.04
CA LYS A 132 1.38 -8.91 11.97
C LYS A 132 1.65 -10.35 11.54
N LEU A 133 2.92 -10.76 11.44
CA LEU A 133 3.31 -12.14 11.15
C LEU A 133 2.73 -13.12 12.18
N LEU A 134 2.95 -12.84 13.48
CA LEU A 134 2.41 -13.65 14.56
C LEU A 134 0.88 -13.68 14.51
N ARG A 135 0.24 -12.51 14.41
CA ARG A 135 -1.21 -12.43 14.33
C ARG A 135 -1.77 -13.25 13.18
N PHE A 136 -1.21 -13.12 11.98
CA PHE A 136 -1.71 -13.84 10.80
C PHE A 136 -1.49 -15.34 10.91
N PHE A 137 -0.37 -15.76 11.48
CA PHE A 137 -0.10 -17.17 11.76
C PHE A 137 -1.15 -17.76 12.72
N PHE A 138 -1.40 -17.12 13.86
CA PHE A 138 -2.38 -17.61 14.83
C PHE A 138 -3.81 -17.57 14.28
N MET A 139 -4.22 -16.45 13.66
CA MET A 139 -5.57 -16.33 13.11
C MET A 139 -5.84 -17.32 11.99
N LYS A 140 -4.85 -17.57 11.10
CA LYS A 140 -4.97 -18.63 10.09
C LYS A 140 -5.27 -20.00 10.74
N ASN A 141 -4.54 -20.35 11.79
CA ASN A 141 -4.74 -21.64 12.46
C ASN A 141 -6.11 -21.70 13.20
N ILE A 142 -6.50 -20.63 13.90
CA ILE A 142 -7.82 -20.55 14.55
C ILE A 142 -8.94 -20.79 13.50
N TYR A 143 -8.87 -20.11 12.36
CA TYR A 143 -9.90 -20.27 11.32
C TYR A 143 -9.86 -21.61 10.59
N PHE A 144 -8.71 -22.27 10.56
CA PHE A 144 -8.60 -23.65 10.12
C PHE A 144 -9.41 -24.60 11.04
N PHE A 145 -9.21 -24.51 12.36
CA PHE A 145 -9.91 -25.35 13.34
C PHE A 145 -11.42 -25.01 13.48
N THR A 146 -11.79 -23.77 13.22
CA THR A 146 -13.23 -23.36 13.25
C THR A 146 -13.93 -23.53 11.93
N ASN A 147 -13.32 -24.17 10.92
CA ASN A 147 -13.84 -24.40 9.57
C ASN A 147 -14.34 -23.11 8.86
N ASN A 148 -13.78 -21.96 9.20
CA ASN A 148 -14.09 -20.71 8.53
C ASN A 148 -13.15 -20.48 7.32
N ASN A 149 -13.47 -21.14 6.22
CA ASN A 149 -12.61 -21.15 5.02
C ASN A 149 -12.34 -19.74 4.46
N LYS A 150 -13.32 -18.82 4.48
CA LYS A 150 -13.14 -17.46 3.97
C LYS A 150 -12.09 -16.68 4.76
N LEU A 151 -12.11 -16.76 6.07
CA LEU A 151 -11.14 -16.08 6.92
C LEU A 151 -9.81 -16.82 6.94
N TYR A 152 -9.80 -18.15 6.87
CA TYR A 152 -8.57 -18.93 6.68
C TYR A 152 -7.81 -18.49 5.43
N ASP A 153 -8.46 -18.41 4.27
CA ASP A 153 -7.85 -17.99 3.01
C ASP A 153 -7.32 -16.57 3.07
N LEU A 154 -8.06 -15.66 3.71
CA LEU A 154 -7.64 -14.28 3.91
C LEU A 154 -6.35 -14.18 4.72
N TYR A 155 -6.28 -14.84 5.88
CA TYR A 155 -5.09 -14.78 6.73
C TYR A 155 -3.91 -15.55 6.14
N LYS A 156 -4.18 -16.63 5.39
CA LYS A 156 -3.19 -17.33 4.58
C LYS A 156 -2.60 -16.42 3.49
N ALA A 157 -3.43 -15.68 2.77
CA ALA A 157 -2.97 -14.73 1.75
C ALA A 157 -2.08 -13.63 2.37
N ARG A 158 -2.52 -13.01 3.47
CA ARG A 158 -1.76 -11.97 4.19
C ARG A 158 -0.41 -12.47 4.69
N LEU A 159 -0.40 -13.66 5.32
CA LEU A 159 0.81 -14.29 5.83
C LEU A 159 1.78 -14.60 4.70
N ASN A 160 1.28 -15.21 3.61
CA ASN A 160 2.10 -15.58 2.46
C ASN A 160 2.71 -14.34 1.79
N GLY A 161 1.97 -13.22 1.68
CA GLY A 161 2.53 -11.98 1.16
C GLY A 161 3.76 -11.52 1.94
N LEU A 162 3.71 -11.53 3.27
CA LEU A 162 4.87 -11.21 4.12
C LEU A 162 6.01 -12.23 3.97
N ILE A 163 5.70 -13.53 4.05
CA ILE A 163 6.70 -14.60 3.96
C ILE A 163 7.44 -14.55 2.61
N TYR A 164 6.71 -14.39 1.50
CA TYR A 164 7.33 -14.32 0.18
C TYR A 164 8.34 -13.17 0.09
N GLN A 165 8.01 -12.01 0.67
CA GLN A 165 8.94 -10.88 0.63
C GLN A 165 10.10 -11.02 1.64
N ILE A 166 9.91 -11.66 2.78
CA ILE A 166 11.02 -12.01 3.70
C ILE A 166 12.08 -12.81 2.97
N PHE A 167 11.67 -13.77 2.13
CA PHE A 167 12.57 -14.59 1.29
C PHE A 167 12.89 -13.97 -0.08
N ASP A 168 12.63 -12.68 -0.26
CA ASP A 168 12.90 -11.91 -1.49
C ASP A 168 12.30 -12.52 -2.78
N LYS A 169 11.17 -13.21 -2.67
CA LYS A 169 10.45 -13.75 -3.82
C LYS A 169 9.69 -12.64 -4.52
N SER A 170 9.62 -12.72 -5.85
CA SER A 170 8.97 -11.71 -6.69
C SER A 170 7.50 -11.47 -6.32
N SER A 171 7.05 -10.22 -6.46
CA SER A 171 5.63 -9.84 -6.36
C SER A 171 4.76 -10.52 -7.42
N PHE A 172 5.33 -10.91 -8.54
CA PHE A 172 4.66 -11.65 -9.62
C PHE A 172 4.43 -13.13 -9.29
N SER A 173 5.04 -13.65 -8.19
CA SER A 173 4.81 -15.01 -7.68
C SER A 173 3.53 -15.12 -6.84
N GLY A 174 2.85 -13.99 -6.57
CA GLY A 174 1.62 -13.95 -5.80
C GLY A 174 0.45 -14.63 -6.50
N LEU A 175 -0.71 -14.57 -5.86
CA LEU A 175 -1.96 -15.04 -6.42
C LEU A 175 -2.26 -14.29 -7.73
N ILE A 176 -1.74 -14.84 -8.82
CA ILE A 176 -2.10 -14.40 -10.14
C ILE A 176 -3.53 -14.90 -10.35
N LEU A 177 -4.39 -13.99 -10.71
CA LEU A 177 -5.71 -14.29 -11.21
C LEU A 177 -5.53 -15.04 -12.54
N LYS A 178 -5.42 -16.36 -12.47
CA LYS A 178 -5.53 -17.25 -13.62
C LYS A 178 -6.98 -17.58 -13.86
#